data_c11f21adbab7ba05460c7680b69cfcfa
#
_entry.id   c11f21adbab7ba05460c7680b69cfcfa
#
_cell.length_a   1.000
_cell.length_b   1.000
_cell.length_c   1.000
_cell.angle_alpha   90.00
_cell.angle_beta   90.00
_cell.angle_gamma   90.00
#
_symmetry.space_group_name_H-M   'P 1'
#
loop_
_entity.id
_entity.type
_entity.pdbx_description
1 polymer ?
#
loop_
_entity_poly.entity_id
_entity_poly.type
_entity_poly.pdbx_seq_one_letter_code
_entity_poly.pdbx_strand_id
1 'polypeptide(L)'
;MASKAQNEEIIDPNGLDLFRLTMMVITASICGGIFSLAGDMAAGGANTGAVIVSWGICFIGVFALMMVFNGLSQARPDLTGGIYAYAAAGFGDYIGFNSAWGYWISACLSNVSFALLLFSALGYFFPAFGAGNNLLSIVCASVFLWFLTALVLRGVKEAAGINTIVTLAKLVPLGLFVLSIVLLGKFNVDIFMDNFWGEPAGPGFGEQVVSTMIALVWVFTGIEGAVVISGRAKYVRDVGRSTALGFAAVFTLYLIISMLSLGIMPREEMAQLATPSMAGILECAIGPVGAAIVNLGVILSLVGALLGYVIIASETPFEAALQGSFPLAFAKTNKHDAPVVTVLVSSGITQLFLIVSYVAASTYQFFYSCAVNTILVPYVCSAAYYMVIGWKNEHLDGPHAPSVGKARFFGTLGFIYTLFLVWSTGLQGVMITTILFAPAIPVYMLGERGRGKPVLPHLHDKLIAAVVIVVAVISLYLHFAGIAPIV
;
A
#
# COMPACT_ATOMS: atom_id res chain seq x y z
N MET A 1 -15.31 40.81 -9.25
CA MET A 1 -15.46 39.83 -8.17
C MET A 1 -16.44 38.66 -8.49
N ALA A 2 -17.20 38.71 -9.57
CA ALA A 2 -18.14 37.65 -9.96
C ALA A 2 -17.51 36.46 -10.74
N SER A 3 -16.25 36.56 -11.14
CA SER A 3 -15.58 35.52 -11.98
C SER A 3 -14.89 34.37 -11.19
N LYS A 4 -14.81 34.41 -9.86
CA LYS A 4 -14.21 33.36 -9.03
C LYS A 4 -15.20 32.33 -8.47
N ALA A 5 -16.50 32.59 -8.56
CA ALA A 5 -17.53 31.73 -7.98
C ALA A 5 -18.05 30.64 -8.93
N GLN A 6 -17.64 30.63 -10.20
CA GLN A 6 -18.18 29.72 -11.24
C GLN A 6 -17.44 28.40 -11.42
N ASN A 7 -16.40 28.10 -10.59
CA ASN A 7 -15.60 26.88 -10.78
C ASN A 7 -15.68 25.88 -9.59
N GLU A 8 -16.73 25.93 -8.81
CA GLU A 8 -16.93 24.94 -7.74
C GLU A 8 -18.00 23.93 -8.19
N GLU A 9 -17.63 22.98 -9.03
CA GLU A 9 -18.51 21.87 -9.38
C GLU A 9 -18.69 21.00 -8.13
N ILE A 10 -19.92 21.01 -7.59
CA ILE A 10 -20.31 20.24 -6.40
C ILE A 10 -20.61 18.83 -6.87
N ILE A 11 -19.83 17.85 -6.38
CA ILE A 11 -20.08 16.41 -6.59
C ILE A 11 -21.20 15.97 -5.63
N ASP A 12 -21.04 16.22 -4.34
CA ASP A 12 -22.01 15.89 -3.30
C ASP A 12 -22.13 17.05 -2.30
N PRO A 13 -23.29 17.69 -2.17
CA PRO A 13 -23.49 18.79 -1.21
C PRO A 13 -23.22 18.39 0.25
N ASN A 14 -23.43 17.12 0.59
CA ASN A 14 -23.14 16.53 1.91
C ASN A 14 -21.78 15.83 1.97
N GLY A 15 -20.98 15.94 0.90
CA GLY A 15 -19.70 15.29 0.76
C GLY A 15 -18.62 15.82 1.69
N LEU A 16 -17.48 15.14 1.65
CA LEU A 16 -16.33 15.44 2.50
C LEU A 16 -15.65 16.73 2.05
N ASP A 17 -15.35 17.61 3.00
CA ASP A 17 -14.57 18.83 2.79
C ASP A 17 -13.07 18.54 2.63
N LEU A 18 -12.30 19.56 2.23
CA LEU A 18 -10.86 19.46 2.02
C LEU A 18 -10.12 18.91 3.24
N PHE A 19 -10.48 19.34 4.45
CA PHE A 19 -9.81 18.88 5.67
C PHE A 19 -10.04 17.39 5.91
N ARG A 20 -11.30 16.94 5.84
CA ARG A 20 -11.65 15.52 6.04
C ARG A 20 -11.04 14.63 4.97
N LEU A 21 -11.03 15.07 3.70
CA LEU A 21 -10.36 14.35 2.62
C LEU A 21 -8.86 14.24 2.87
N THR A 22 -8.20 15.34 3.29
CA THR A 22 -6.77 15.34 3.64
C THR A 22 -6.48 14.38 4.79
N MET A 23 -7.30 14.40 5.84
CA MET A 23 -7.17 13.46 6.97
C MET A 23 -7.37 12.01 6.53
N MET A 24 -8.23 11.73 5.55
CA MET A 24 -8.40 10.38 5.00
C MET A 24 -7.14 9.92 4.24
N VAL A 25 -6.53 10.77 3.44
CA VAL A 25 -5.24 10.47 2.76
C VAL A 25 -4.16 10.16 3.78
N ILE A 26 -4.01 11.02 4.81
CA ILE A 26 -3.04 10.81 5.88
C ILE A 26 -3.30 9.49 6.59
N THR A 27 -4.56 9.19 6.92
CA THR A 27 -4.93 7.94 7.61
C THR A 27 -4.65 6.71 6.77
N ALA A 28 -4.96 6.75 5.48
CA ALA A 28 -4.74 5.62 4.58
C ALA A 28 -3.24 5.34 4.39
N SER A 29 -2.41 6.38 4.39
CA SER A 29 -0.95 6.25 4.26
C SER A 29 -0.28 5.87 5.57
N ILE A 30 -0.68 6.45 6.72
CA ILE A 30 -0.10 6.14 8.04
C ILE A 30 -0.74 4.85 8.58
N CYS A 31 -0.19 3.72 8.17
CA CYS A 31 -0.52 2.40 8.73
C CYS A 31 0.64 1.88 9.59
N GLY A 32 1.06 0.63 9.38
CA GLY A 32 2.14 0.01 10.15
C GLY A 32 3.55 0.34 9.68
N GLY A 33 3.72 0.62 8.39
CA GLY A 33 5.03 0.67 7.73
C GLY A 33 6.03 1.64 8.34
N ILE A 34 5.61 2.86 8.67
CA ILE A 34 6.53 3.88 9.23
C ILE A 34 7.16 3.46 10.55
N PHE A 35 6.47 2.68 11.36
CA PHE A 35 6.97 2.23 12.66
C PHE A 35 8.10 1.18 12.55
N SER A 36 8.29 0.58 11.37
CA SER A 36 9.35 -0.39 11.11
C SER A 36 10.35 0.07 10.04
N LEU A 37 10.06 1.16 9.32
CA LEU A 37 10.78 1.60 8.12
C LEU A 37 12.30 1.71 8.31
N ALA A 38 12.76 2.33 9.39
CA ALA A 38 14.19 2.54 9.62
C ALA A 38 14.93 1.21 9.80
N GLY A 39 14.38 0.28 10.60
CA GLY A 39 14.93 -1.06 10.77
C GLY A 39 14.87 -1.89 9.49
N ASP A 40 13.78 -1.79 8.72
CA ASP A 40 13.63 -2.50 7.43
C ASP A 40 14.69 -2.05 6.41
N MET A 41 14.95 -0.73 6.32
CA MET A 41 16.01 -0.20 5.46
C MET A 41 17.41 -0.62 5.95
N ALA A 42 17.64 -0.59 7.26
CA ALA A 42 18.91 -1.01 7.86
C ALA A 42 19.17 -2.50 7.64
N ALA A 43 18.15 -3.36 7.81
CA ALA A 43 18.21 -4.79 7.55
C ALA A 43 18.47 -5.10 6.06
N GLY A 44 17.97 -4.25 5.15
CA GLY A 44 18.30 -4.28 3.71
C GLY A 44 19.73 -3.84 3.40
N GLY A 45 20.54 -3.49 4.39
CA GLY A 45 21.94 -3.08 4.24
C GLY A 45 22.15 -1.62 3.88
N ALA A 46 21.11 -0.79 3.92
CA ALA A 46 21.21 0.60 3.49
C ALA A 46 21.85 1.50 4.56
N ASN A 47 22.93 2.17 4.19
CA ASN A 47 23.57 3.22 4.98
C ASN A 47 22.97 4.60 4.69
N THR A 48 23.34 5.59 5.49
CA THR A 48 22.75 6.94 5.48
C THR A 48 22.67 7.57 4.07
N GLY A 49 23.75 7.53 3.29
CA GLY A 49 23.80 8.10 1.95
C GLY A 49 22.81 7.40 0.98
N ALA A 50 22.72 6.06 1.06
CA ALA A 50 21.77 5.30 0.26
C ALA A 50 20.33 5.60 0.65
N VAL A 51 20.03 5.73 1.95
CA VAL A 51 18.69 6.11 2.44
C VAL A 51 18.30 7.49 1.92
N ILE A 52 19.20 8.49 1.98
CA ILE A 52 18.92 9.84 1.48
C ILE A 52 18.61 9.83 -0.03
N VAL A 53 19.45 9.13 -0.82
CA VAL A 53 19.21 9.01 -2.27
C VAL A 53 17.90 8.28 -2.57
N SER A 54 17.59 7.22 -1.82
CA SER A 54 16.33 6.48 -1.93
C SER A 54 15.12 7.35 -1.66
N TRP A 55 15.18 8.20 -0.64
CA TRP A 55 14.14 9.20 -0.36
C TRP A 55 13.99 10.22 -1.49
N GLY A 56 15.10 10.64 -2.12
CA GLY A 56 15.06 11.50 -3.32
C GLY A 56 14.37 10.85 -4.50
N ILE A 57 14.71 9.59 -4.80
CA ILE A 57 14.06 8.79 -5.86
C ILE A 57 12.57 8.58 -5.54
N CYS A 58 12.28 8.20 -4.29
CA CYS A 58 10.91 7.99 -3.81
C CYS A 58 10.08 9.28 -3.93
N PHE A 59 10.63 10.45 -3.55
CA PHE A 59 9.94 11.73 -3.69
C PHE A 59 9.52 11.98 -5.15
N ILE A 60 10.47 11.91 -6.07
CA ILE A 60 10.21 12.17 -7.50
C ILE A 60 9.18 11.16 -8.02
N GLY A 61 9.34 9.89 -7.69
CA GLY A 61 8.49 8.82 -8.21
C GLY A 61 7.08 8.81 -7.64
N VAL A 62 6.93 8.92 -6.32
CA VAL A 62 5.60 8.95 -5.66
C VAL A 62 4.87 10.25 -5.99
N PHE A 63 5.59 11.38 -6.10
CA PHE A 63 5.00 12.62 -6.58
C PHE A 63 4.48 12.47 -8.02
N ALA A 64 5.24 11.82 -8.90
CA ALA A 64 4.79 11.54 -10.26
C ALA A 64 3.55 10.64 -10.27
N LEU A 65 3.51 9.57 -9.45
CA LEU A 65 2.34 8.71 -9.31
C LEU A 65 1.12 9.46 -8.76
N MET A 66 1.31 10.32 -7.77
CA MET A 66 0.25 11.20 -7.27
C MET A 66 -0.31 12.06 -8.41
N MET A 67 0.56 12.64 -9.24
CA MET A 67 0.13 13.42 -10.40
C MET A 67 -0.54 12.58 -11.48
N VAL A 68 -0.15 11.31 -11.64
CA VAL A 68 -0.85 10.34 -12.53
C VAL A 68 -2.27 10.11 -12.05
N PHE A 69 -2.45 9.73 -10.78
CA PHE A 69 -3.78 9.45 -10.23
C PHE A 69 -4.69 10.68 -10.25
N ASN A 70 -4.17 11.84 -9.84
CA ASN A 70 -4.91 13.08 -9.91
C ASN A 70 -5.25 13.47 -11.36
N GLY A 71 -4.31 13.31 -12.28
CA GLY A 71 -4.52 13.58 -13.70
C GLY A 71 -5.57 12.65 -14.32
N LEU A 72 -5.54 11.36 -13.98
CA LEU A 72 -6.55 10.39 -14.45
C LEU A 72 -7.94 10.71 -13.91
N SER A 73 -8.06 11.08 -12.63
CA SER A 73 -9.37 11.45 -12.05
C SER A 73 -9.99 12.69 -12.70
N GLN A 74 -9.15 13.59 -13.21
CA GLN A 74 -9.59 14.80 -13.92
C GLN A 74 -9.84 14.55 -15.42
N ALA A 75 -9.02 13.72 -16.08
CA ALA A 75 -9.16 13.40 -17.50
C ALA A 75 -10.31 12.40 -17.75
N ARG A 76 -10.57 11.51 -16.80
CA ARG A 76 -11.56 10.43 -16.89
C ARG A 76 -12.47 10.37 -15.65
N PRO A 77 -13.25 11.43 -15.38
CA PRO A 77 -14.19 11.45 -14.25
C PRO A 77 -15.34 10.43 -14.38
N ASP A 78 -15.55 9.90 -15.59
CA ASP A 78 -16.48 8.83 -15.88
C ASP A 78 -16.06 7.47 -15.29
N LEU A 79 -14.76 7.27 -14.98
CA LEU A 79 -14.22 6.05 -14.44
C LEU A 79 -14.18 6.09 -12.90
N THR A 80 -15.28 5.72 -12.27
CA THR A 80 -15.45 5.80 -10.82
C THR A 80 -14.75 4.66 -10.04
N GLY A 81 -14.31 3.61 -10.73
CA GLY A 81 -13.64 2.46 -10.11
C GLY A 81 -12.17 2.66 -9.74
N GLY A 82 -11.60 3.85 -9.98
CA GLY A 82 -10.20 4.12 -9.66
C GLY A 82 -9.21 3.29 -10.51
N ILE A 83 -8.14 2.79 -9.87
CA ILE A 83 -6.96 2.23 -10.56
C ILE A 83 -7.24 1.02 -11.45
N TYR A 84 -8.27 0.21 -11.16
CA TYR A 84 -8.62 -0.92 -12.01
C TYR A 84 -9.49 -0.52 -13.21
N ALA A 85 -10.35 0.49 -13.05
CA ALA A 85 -11.13 1.03 -14.16
C ALA A 85 -10.22 1.71 -15.21
N TYR A 86 -9.16 2.38 -14.78
CA TYR A 86 -8.14 2.95 -15.67
C TYR A 86 -7.42 1.87 -16.49
N ALA A 87 -7.06 0.75 -15.85
CA ALA A 87 -6.42 -0.36 -16.54
C ALA A 87 -7.35 -1.00 -17.60
N ALA A 88 -8.63 -1.18 -17.27
CA ALA A 88 -9.62 -1.70 -18.21
C ALA A 88 -9.84 -0.77 -19.40
N ALA A 89 -9.97 0.53 -19.15
CA ALA A 89 -10.16 1.54 -20.20
C ALA A 89 -8.94 1.67 -21.13
N GLY A 90 -7.73 1.46 -20.60
CA GLY A 90 -6.50 1.56 -21.38
C GLY A 90 -6.14 0.31 -22.16
N PHE A 91 -6.41 -0.88 -21.60
CA PHE A 91 -5.80 -2.14 -22.06
C PHE A 91 -6.77 -3.30 -22.17
N GLY A 92 -8.06 -3.08 -21.93
CA GLY A 92 -9.12 -4.09 -22.05
C GLY A 92 -9.43 -4.87 -20.76
N ASP A 93 -10.50 -5.67 -20.84
CA ASP A 93 -11.14 -6.30 -19.67
C ASP A 93 -10.21 -7.22 -18.89
N TYR A 94 -9.34 -7.99 -19.57
CA TYR A 94 -8.42 -8.91 -18.90
C TYR A 94 -7.34 -8.18 -18.07
N ILE A 95 -6.80 -7.10 -18.61
CA ILE A 95 -5.80 -6.28 -17.89
C ILE A 95 -6.47 -5.53 -16.73
N GLY A 96 -7.70 -5.01 -16.95
CA GLY A 96 -8.50 -4.40 -15.89
C GLY A 96 -8.79 -5.37 -14.76
N PHE A 97 -9.16 -6.61 -15.07
CA PHE A 97 -9.35 -7.68 -14.09
C PHE A 97 -8.06 -7.95 -13.29
N ASN A 98 -6.92 -8.11 -13.97
CA ASN A 98 -5.64 -8.34 -13.30
C ASN A 98 -5.24 -7.15 -12.41
N SER A 99 -5.54 -5.92 -12.82
CA SER A 99 -5.35 -4.74 -11.98
C SER A 99 -6.19 -4.79 -10.70
N ALA A 100 -7.49 -5.12 -10.83
CA ALA A 100 -8.38 -5.30 -9.68
C ALA A 100 -7.92 -6.47 -8.78
N TRP A 101 -7.48 -7.58 -9.37
CA TRP A 101 -6.93 -8.73 -8.66
C TRP A 101 -5.71 -8.35 -7.84
N GLY A 102 -4.73 -7.66 -8.45
CA GLY A 102 -3.51 -7.22 -7.77
C GLY A 102 -3.79 -6.31 -6.58
N TYR A 103 -4.71 -5.35 -6.74
CA TYR A 103 -5.12 -4.46 -5.66
C TYR A 103 -5.83 -5.21 -4.52
N TRP A 104 -6.73 -6.13 -4.87
CA TRP A 104 -7.46 -6.97 -3.92
C TRP A 104 -6.54 -7.86 -3.10
N ILE A 105 -5.66 -8.61 -3.76
CA ILE A 105 -4.71 -9.51 -3.08
C ILE A 105 -3.72 -8.70 -2.23
N SER A 106 -3.28 -7.53 -2.72
CA SER A 106 -2.47 -6.60 -1.92
C SER A 106 -3.17 -6.21 -0.61
N ALA A 107 -4.47 -5.88 -0.66
CA ALA A 107 -5.23 -5.53 0.54
C ALA A 107 -5.37 -6.71 1.51
N CYS A 108 -5.58 -7.94 1.01
CA CYS A 108 -5.62 -9.14 1.84
C CYS A 108 -4.28 -9.42 2.54
N LEU A 109 -3.16 -9.32 1.79
CA LEU A 109 -1.80 -9.51 2.32
C LEU A 109 -1.39 -8.40 3.30
N SER A 110 -1.83 -7.17 3.06
CA SER A 110 -1.66 -6.05 3.99
C SER A 110 -2.33 -6.34 5.34
N ASN A 111 -3.54 -6.91 5.34
CA ASN A 111 -4.20 -7.34 6.56
C ASN A 111 -3.39 -8.39 7.34
N VAL A 112 -2.77 -9.35 6.64
CA VAL A 112 -1.87 -10.33 7.30
C VAL A 112 -0.68 -9.62 7.92
N SER A 113 0.00 -8.77 7.15
CA SER A 113 1.14 -7.99 7.63
C SER A 113 0.78 -7.15 8.86
N PHE A 114 -0.34 -6.41 8.81
CA PHE A 114 -0.80 -5.60 9.93
C PHE A 114 -1.15 -6.44 11.17
N ALA A 115 -1.74 -7.63 10.99
CA ALA A 115 -2.02 -8.54 12.10
C ALA A 115 -0.73 -9.02 12.78
N LEU A 116 0.27 -9.44 11.99
CA LEU A 116 1.58 -9.85 12.53
C LEU A 116 2.26 -8.72 13.29
N LEU A 117 2.25 -7.50 12.72
CA LEU A 117 2.83 -6.33 13.38
C LEU A 117 2.07 -5.94 14.65
N LEU A 118 0.74 -6.05 14.67
CA LEU A 118 -0.09 -5.80 15.85
C LEU A 118 0.30 -6.74 17.01
N PHE A 119 0.40 -8.05 16.72
CA PHE A 119 0.75 -9.03 17.73
C PHE A 119 2.23 -8.98 18.11
N SER A 120 3.12 -8.54 17.24
CA SER A 120 4.51 -8.21 17.58
C SER A 120 4.59 -7.04 18.55
N ALA A 121 3.85 -5.96 18.32
CA ALA A 121 3.77 -4.83 19.24
C ALA A 121 3.14 -5.21 20.60
N LEU A 122 2.13 -6.08 20.59
CA LEU A 122 1.57 -6.67 21.82
C LEU A 122 2.59 -7.54 22.55
N GLY A 123 3.52 -8.19 21.84
CA GLY A 123 4.62 -8.98 22.39
C GLY A 123 5.52 -8.19 23.33
N TYR A 124 5.65 -6.88 23.15
CA TYR A 124 6.37 -6.00 24.07
C TYR A 124 5.75 -6.00 25.48
N PHE A 125 4.41 -5.96 25.58
CA PHE A 125 3.69 -5.95 26.85
C PHE A 125 3.41 -7.36 27.38
N PHE A 126 3.21 -8.31 26.47
CA PHE A 126 2.87 -9.69 26.75
C PHE A 126 3.80 -10.63 25.97
N PRO A 127 4.93 -11.05 26.57
CA PRO A 127 5.96 -11.85 25.88
C PRO A 127 5.45 -13.15 25.23
N ALA A 128 4.27 -13.65 25.65
CA ALA A 128 3.65 -14.82 25.06
C ALA A 128 3.31 -14.66 23.55
N PHE A 129 3.17 -13.44 23.04
CA PHE A 129 2.92 -13.18 21.63
C PHE A 129 4.21 -13.19 20.78
N GLY A 130 5.39 -13.06 21.38
CA GLY A 130 6.69 -13.10 20.69
C GLY A 130 6.77 -12.08 19.55
N ALA A 131 7.23 -12.53 18.39
CA ALA A 131 7.33 -11.71 17.17
C ALA A 131 5.99 -11.59 16.37
N GLY A 132 4.87 -12.00 16.95
CA GLY A 132 3.55 -11.90 16.33
C GLY A 132 3.18 -13.05 15.39
N ASN A 133 4.04 -14.02 15.17
CA ASN A 133 3.83 -15.14 14.24
C ASN A 133 3.77 -16.53 14.91
N ASN A 134 3.74 -16.60 16.24
CA ASN A 134 3.56 -17.85 16.95
C ASN A 134 2.09 -18.29 16.99
N LEU A 135 1.81 -19.52 17.42
CA LEU A 135 0.46 -20.10 17.43
C LEU A 135 -0.56 -19.22 18.18
N LEU A 136 -0.20 -18.71 19.36
CA LEU A 136 -1.08 -17.85 20.16
C LEU A 136 -1.43 -16.56 19.40
N SER A 137 -0.42 -15.90 18.81
CA SER A 137 -0.61 -14.70 18.01
C SER A 137 -1.53 -14.94 16.81
N ILE A 138 -1.33 -16.05 16.09
CA ILE A 138 -2.16 -16.39 14.92
C ILE A 138 -3.60 -16.73 15.32
N VAL A 139 -3.80 -17.45 16.41
CA VAL A 139 -5.17 -17.73 16.91
C VAL A 139 -5.87 -16.43 17.31
N CYS A 140 -5.21 -15.57 18.07
CA CYS A 140 -5.77 -14.27 18.46
C CYS A 140 -6.01 -13.35 17.25
N ALA A 141 -5.09 -13.32 16.29
CA ALA A 141 -5.25 -12.58 15.03
C ALA A 141 -6.44 -13.09 14.22
N SER A 142 -6.61 -14.41 14.16
CA SER A 142 -7.77 -15.04 13.48
C SER A 142 -9.10 -14.65 14.15
N VAL A 143 -9.18 -14.74 15.47
CA VAL A 143 -10.38 -14.32 16.23
C VAL A 143 -10.67 -12.85 15.96
N PHE A 144 -9.66 -11.99 15.98
CA PHE A 144 -9.82 -10.56 15.72
C PHE A 144 -10.24 -10.29 14.27
N LEU A 145 -9.64 -10.96 13.28
CA LEU A 145 -10.04 -10.87 11.86
C LEU A 145 -11.52 -11.22 11.68
N TRP A 146 -11.98 -12.34 12.24
CA TRP A 146 -13.38 -12.76 12.10
C TRP A 146 -14.34 -11.86 12.88
N PHE A 147 -13.91 -11.27 13.99
CA PHE A 147 -14.67 -10.24 14.68
C PHE A 147 -14.87 -9.00 13.79
N LEU A 148 -13.79 -8.48 13.15
CA LEU A 148 -13.88 -7.37 12.21
C LEU A 148 -14.74 -7.73 10.99
N THR A 149 -14.60 -8.95 10.47
CA THR A 149 -15.44 -9.50 9.39
C THR A 149 -16.93 -9.44 9.75
N ALA A 150 -17.28 -9.85 10.96
CA ALA A 150 -18.66 -9.81 11.46
C ALA A 150 -19.19 -8.37 11.60
N LEU A 151 -18.34 -7.41 11.98
CA LEU A 151 -18.71 -5.99 12.03
C LEU A 151 -19.02 -5.45 10.63
N VAL A 152 -18.16 -5.74 9.65
CA VAL A 152 -18.37 -5.32 8.25
C VAL A 152 -19.64 -5.93 7.67
N LEU A 153 -19.91 -7.21 7.94
CA LEU A 153 -21.17 -7.88 7.53
C LEU A 153 -22.42 -7.27 8.16
N ARG A 154 -22.31 -6.62 9.31
CA ARG A 154 -23.39 -5.87 9.96
C ARG A 154 -23.57 -4.45 9.41
N GLY A 155 -22.81 -4.08 8.39
CA GLY A 155 -22.92 -2.78 7.73
C GLY A 155 -22.23 -1.65 8.49
N VAL A 156 -21.25 -1.95 9.35
CA VAL A 156 -20.37 -0.93 9.93
C VAL A 156 -19.50 -0.36 8.79
N LYS A 157 -20.11 0.55 8.07
CA LYS A 157 -19.44 1.42 7.10
C LYS A 157 -19.07 2.68 7.88
N GLU A 158 -17.80 2.81 8.23
CA GLU A 158 -17.19 4.04 8.72
C GLU A 158 -18.04 4.95 9.62
N ALA A 159 -17.69 5.03 10.86
CA ALA A 159 -17.89 6.28 11.59
C ALA A 159 -16.75 7.23 11.17
N ALA A 160 -16.99 8.16 10.25
CA ALA A 160 -16.00 9.16 9.80
C ALA A 160 -15.37 9.93 10.99
N GLY A 161 -16.11 10.05 12.11
CA GLY A 161 -15.60 10.58 13.36
C GLY A 161 -14.56 9.67 14.04
N ILE A 162 -14.75 8.34 14.00
CA ILE A 162 -13.79 7.38 14.55
C ILE A 162 -12.48 7.45 13.75
N ASN A 163 -12.54 7.58 12.43
CA ASN A 163 -11.37 7.70 11.58
C ASN A 163 -10.51 8.91 11.94
N THR A 164 -11.12 10.06 12.23
CA THR A 164 -10.39 11.26 12.65
C THR A 164 -9.68 11.06 14.00
N ILE A 165 -10.35 10.44 14.97
CA ILE A 165 -9.76 10.15 16.29
C ILE A 165 -8.61 9.16 16.15
N VAL A 166 -8.79 8.10 15.37
CA VAL A 166 -7.73 7.12 15.09
C VAL A 166 -6.55 7.77 14.39
N THR A 167 -6.79 8.70 13.45
CA THR A 167 -5.72 9.45 12.77
C THR A 167 -4.92 10.28 13.75
N LEU A 168 -5.58 11.03 14.62
CA LEU A 168 -4.89 11.83 15.64
C LEU A 168 -4.10 10.92 16.60
N ALA A 169 -4.68 9.80 17.02
CA ALA A 169 -4.00 8.82 17.87
C ALA A 169 -2.74 8.23 17.22
N LYS A 170 -2.73 8.02 15.90
CA LYS A 170 -1.55 7.57 15.15
C LYS A 170 -0.44 8.64 15.11
N LEU A 171 -0.81 9.91 15.01
CA LEU A 171 0.16 11.00 14.92
C LEU A 171 0.86 11.28 16.25
N VAL A 172 0.25 10.97 17.39
CA VAL A 172 0.82 11.20 18.72
C VAL A 172 2.18 10.49 18.90
N PRO A 173 2.32 9.16 18.72
CA PRO A 173 3.62 8.49 18.90
C PRO A 173 4.65 8.96 17.88
N LEU A 174 4.26 9.31 16.65
CA LEU A 174 5.17 9.83 15.62
C LEU A 174 5.65 11.23 15.99
N GLY A 175 4.75 12.09 16.47
CA GLY A 175 5.12 13.43 16.98
C GLY A 175 6.00 13.36 18.22
N LEU A 176 5.68 12.47 19.15
CA LEU A 176 6.50 12.25 20.35
C LEU A 176 7.90 11.73 20.00
N PHE A 177 8.02 10.85 19.00
CA PHE A 177 9.30 10.38 18.49
C PHE A 177 10.16 11.57 18.02
N VAL A 178 9.62 12.41 17.13
CA VAL A 178 10.34 13.58 16.61
C VAL A 178 10.70 14.55 17.74
N LEU A 179 9.73 14.91 18.57
CA LEU A 179 9.94 15.88 19.65
C LEU A 179 10.95 15.39 20.68
N SER A 180 10.89 14.11 21.07
CA SER A 180 11.84 13.55 22.05
C SER A 180 13.27 13.60 21.54
N ILE A 181 13.51 13.24 20.28
CA ILE A 181 14.87 13.24 19.71
C ILE A 181 15.40 14.67 19.60
N VAL A 182 14.57 15.59 19.07
CA VAL A 182 14.99 16.97 18.83
C VAL A 182 15.18 17.75 20.15
N LEU A 183 14.18 17.71 21.05
CA LEU A 183 14.22 18.51 22.30
C LEU A 183 15.26 17.99 23.29
N LEU A 184 15.53 16.70 23.32
CA LEU A 184 16.53 16.10 24.21
C LEU A 184 17.92 16.02 23.58
N GLY A 185 18.11 16.52 22.36
CA GLY A 185 19.40 16.54 21.68
C GLY A 185 20.01 15.15 21.48
N LYS A 186 19.17 14.13 21.21
CA LYS A 186 19.63 12.73 21.10
C LYS A 186 20.22 12.38 19.74
N PHE A 187 20.07 13.25 18.75
CA PHE A 187 20.66 13.05 17.42
C PHE A 187 22.18 13.24 17.48
N ASN A 188 22.93 12.22 17.06
CA ASN A 188 24.38 12.23 16.99
C ASN A 188 24.84 12.29 15.53
N VAL A 189 25.56 13.37 15.18
CA VAL A 189 26.07 13.60 13.83
C VAL A 189 27.16 12.58 13.48
N ASP A 190 27.96 12.13 14.43
CA ASP A 190 29.03 11.15 14.17
C ASP A 190 28.42 9.80 13.77
N ILE A 191 27.36 9.34 14.45
CA ILE A 191 26.60 8.15 14.07
C ILE A 191 25.99 8.32 12.68
N PHE A 192 25.36 9.46 12.42
CA PHE A 192 24.74 9.75 11.13
C PHE A 192 25.74 9.75 9.97
N MET A 193 26.96 10.18 10.21
CA MET A 193 28.04 10.24 9.19
C MET A 193 28.90 8.98 9.15
N ASP A 194 28.75 8.07 10.11
CA ASP A 194 29.49 6.82 10.12
C ASP A 194 29.11 5.93 8.94
N ASN A 195 30.12 5.39 8.25
CA ASN A 195 29.94 4.56 7.07
C ASN A 195 28.90 5.12 6.07
N PHE A 196 28.88 6.45 5.87
CA PHE A 196 27.84 7.20 5.15
C PHE A 196 27.48 6.57 3.80
N TRP A 197 28.48 6.14 3.02
CA TRP A 197 28.28 5.53 1.70
C TRP A 197 28.25 3.99 1.73
N GLY A 198 28.44 3.38 2.88
CA GLY A 198 28.54 1.94 3.06
C GLY A 198 29.95 1.48 3.39
N GLU A 199 30.05 0.23 3.82
CA GLU A 199 31.31 -0.42 4.17
C GLU A 199 31.98 -1.02 2.92
N PRO A 200 33.33 -1.10 2.88
CA PRO A 200 34.04 -1.68 1.72
C PRO A 200 33.70 -3.14 1.42
N ALA A 201 33.29 -3.92 2.43
CA ALA A 201 32.88 -5.32 2.32
C ALA A 201 31.36 -5.52 2.30
N GLY A 202 30.58 -4.42 2.37
CA GLY A 202 29.12 -4.43 2.37
C GLY A 202 28.50 -4.44 0.96
N PRO A 203 27.16 -4.42 0.88
CA PRO A 203 26.48 -4.32 -0.39
C PRO A 203 26.84 -3.04 -1.14
N GLY A 204 26.92 -3.12 -2.47
CA GLY A 204 27.20 -1.97 -3.33
C GLY A 204 26.16 -0.86 -3.17
N PHE A 205 26.56 0.39 -3.41
CA PHE A 205 25.65 1.54 -3.20
C PHE A 205 24.30 1.39 -3.95
N GLY A 206 24.33 0.90 -5.19
CA GLY A 206 23.10 0.63 -5.96
C GLY A 206 22.21 -0.45 -5.32
N GLU A 207 22.81 -1.49 -4.76
CA GLU A 207 22.09 -2.56 -4.06
C GLU A 207 21.44 -2.02 -2.79
N GLN A 208 22.12 -1.16 -2.04
CA GLN A 208 21.56 -0.50 -0.86
C GLN A 208 20.35 0.36 -1.22
N VAL A 209 20.40 1.13 -2.32
CA VAL A 209 19.27 1.92 -2.80
C VAL A 209 18.10 1.03 -3.20
N VAL A 210 18.35 -0.02 -3.97
CA VAL A 210 17.31 -0.96 -4.43
C VAL A 210 16.63 -1.67 -3.28
N SER A 211 17.39 -2.11 -2.28
CA SER A 211 16.84 -2.82 -1.10
C SER A 211 15.83 -2.00 -0.30
N THR A 212 15.93 -0.67 -0.32
CA THR A 212 15.00 0.22 0.39
C THR A 212 13.68 0.45 -0.35
N MET A 213 13.63 0.18 -1.66
CA MET A 213 12.49 0.59 -2.49
C MET A 213 11.18 -0.09 -2.08
N ILE A 214 11.20 -1.37 -1.74
CA ILE A 214 10.00 -2.12 -1.33
C ILE A 214 9.42 -1.52 -0.04
N ALA A 215 10.27 -1.23 0.96
CA ALA A 215 9.84 -0.62 2.21
C ALA A 215 9.29 0.81 2.01
N LEU A 216 9.94 1.60 1.13
CA LEU A 216 9.46 2.95 0.79
C LEU A 216 8.14 2.92 0.01
N VAL A 217 7.95 1.99 -0.93
CA VAL A 217 6.66 1.83 -1.61
C VAL A 217 5.57 1.42 -0.61
N TRP A 218 5.89 0.50 0.31
CA TRP A 218 4.96 0.04 1.33
C TRP A 218 4.38 1.19 2.16
N VAL A 219 5.21 2.12 2.63
CA VAL A 219 4.74 3.24 3.47
C VAL A 219 3.92 4.28 2.69
N PHE A 220 3.99 4.29 1.37
CA PHE A 220 3.17 5.17 0.51
C PHE A 220 1.99 4.44 -0.15
N THR A 221 1.80 3.15 0.09
CA THR A 221 0.58 2.43 -0.31
C THR A 221 -0.63 3.06 0.39
N GLY A 222 -1.67 3.38 -0.40
CA GLY A 222 -2.85 4.11 0.08
C GLY A 222 -2.88 5.59 -0.27
N ILE A 223 -1.81 6.15 -0.90
CA ILE A 223 -1.79 7.54 -1.37
C ILE A 223 -2.86 7.81 -2.45
N GLU A 224 -3.27 6.76 -3.17
CA GLU A 224 -4.40 6.77 -4.10
C GLU A 224 -5.77 6.89 -3.42
N GLY A 225 -5.83 6.80 -2.09
CA GLY A 225 -7.08 6.72 -1.33
C GLY A 225 -8.07 7.86 -1.61
N ALA A 226 -7.60 9.11 -1.77
CA ALA A 226 -8.47 10.23 -2.12
C ALA A 226 -9.09 10.08 -3.52
N VAL A 227 -8.38 9.48 -4.47
CA VAL A 227 -8.88 9.24 -5.82
C VAL A 227 -9.92 8.12 -5.83
N VAL A 228 -9.69 7.07 -5.05
CA VAL A 228 -10.64 5.95 -4.88
C VAL A 228 -11.97 6.43 -4.29
N ILE A 229 -11.94 7.41 -3.38
CA ILE A 229 -13.14 7.99 -2.74
C ILE A 229 -13.59 9.32 -3.36
N SER A 230 -13.09 9.67 -4.54
CA SER A 230 -13.39 10.96 -5.21
C SER A 230 -14.87 11.26 -5.33
N GLY A 231 -15.71 10.24 -5.53
CA GLY A 231 -17.18 10.38 -5.57
C GLY A 231 -17.82 10.86 -4.26
N ARG A 232 -17.10 10.83 -3.13
CA ARG A 232 -17.56 11.33 -1.81
C ARG A 232 -17.05 12.74 -1.50
N ALA A 233 -16.30 13.36 -2.39
CA ALA A 233 -15.81 14.73 -2.21
C ALA A 233 -16.93 15.75 -2.39
N LYS A 234 -16.91 16.84 -1.62
CA LYS A 234 -17.86 17.94 -1.81
C LYS A 234 -17.58 18.66 -3.11
N TYR A 235 -16.32 18.91 -3.44
CA TYR A 235 -15.91 19.63 -4.64
C TYR A 235 -14.84 18.83 -5.41
N VAL A 236 -14.94 18.83 -6.75
CA VAL A 236 -13.96 18.16 -7.64
C VAL A 236 -12.53 18.60 -7.36
N ARG A 237 -12.31 19.89 -7.18
CA ARG A 237 -10.98 20.48 -6.93
C ARG A 237 -10.33 19.99 -5.63
N ASP A 238 -11.14 19.60 -4.64
CA ASP A 238 -10.64 19.25 -3.31
C ASP A 238 -10.00 17.85 -3.30
N VAL A 239 -10.33 16.98 -4.25
CA VAL A 239 -9.70 15.66 -4.42
C VAL A 239 -8.20 15.81 -4.67
N GLY A 240 -7.81 16.59 -5.68
CA GLY A 240 -6.41 16.80 -6.00
C GLY A 240 -5.64 17.58 -4.92
N ARG A 241 -6.30 18.56 -4.29
CA ARG A 241 -5.69 19.34 -3.20
C ARG A 241 -5.46 18.51 -1.95
N SER A 242 -6.43 17.69 -1.56
CA SER A 242 -6.30 16.80 -0.40
C SER A 242 -5.21 15.76 -0.60
N THR A 243 -5.11 15.20 -1.81
CA THR A 243 -4.03 14.27 -2.16
C THR A 243 -2.66 14.95 -2.05
N ALA A 244 -2.50 16.17 -2.60
CA ALA A 244 -1.24 16.90 -2.54
C ALA A 244 -0.86 17.30 -1.09
N LEU A 245 -1.83 17.80 -0.30
CA LEU A 245 -1.59 18.16 1.10
C LEU A 245 -1.30 16.94 1.96
N GLY A 246 -2.05 15.85 1.77
CA GLY A 246 -1.81 14.59 2.46
C GLY A 246 -0.45 14.01 2.14
N PHE A 247 -0.07 13.98 0.86
CA PHE A 247 1.26 13.56 0.43
C PHE A 247 2.36 14.40 1.07
N ALA A 248 2.26 15.73 0.99
CA ALA A 248 3.28 16.62 1.56
C ALA A 248 3.44 16.40 3.07
N ALA A 249 2.33 16.27 3.80
CA ALA A 249 2.35 16.02 5.25
C ALA A 249 2.99 14.67 5.60
N VAL A 250 2.55 13.60 4.94
CA VAL A 250 3.05 12.23 5.19
C VAL A 250 4.51 12.11 4.77
N PHE A 251 4.87 12.61 3.58
CA PHE A 251 6.25 12.57 3.09
C PHE A 251 7.21 13.29 4.04
N THR A 252 6.86 14.52 4.44
CA THR A 252 7.69 15.31 5.36
C THR A 252 7.87 14.62 6.71
N LEU A 253 6.79 14.09 7.28
CA LEU A 253 6.82 13.37 8.53
C LEU A 253 7.71 12.12 8.45
N TYR A 254 7.53 11.32 7.41
CA TYR A 254 8.29 10.09 7.22
C TYR A 254 9.77 10.35 6.96
N LEU A 255 10.09 11.37 6.17
CA LEU A 255 11.47 11.80 5.92
C LEU A 255 12.14 12.22 7.22
N ILE A 256 11.49 13.07 8.02
CA ILE A 256 12.03 13.52 9.31
C ILE A 256 12.28 12.34 10.24
N ILE A 257 11.31 11.43 10.38
CA ILE A 257 11.46 10.24 11.24
C ILE A 257 12.63 9.37 10.75
N SER A 258 12.73 9.10 9.45
CA SER A 258 13.82 8.31 8.89
C SER A 258 15.17 8.97 9.13
N MET A 259 15.30 10.26 8.85
CA MET A 259 16.58 10.98 9.06
C MET A 259 16.98 11.02 10.53
N LEU A 260 16.04 11.27 11.44
CA LEU A 260 16.32 11.29 12.86
C LEU A 260 16.74 9.91 13.39
N SER A 261 16.13 8.83 12.89
CA SER A 261 16.47 7.45 13.27
C SER A 261 17.94 7.13 12.99
N LEU A 262 18.48 7.56 11.84
CA LEU A 262 19.86 7.30 11.42
C LEU A 262 20.93 7.95 12.32
N GLY A 263 20.56 8.94 13.15
CA GLY A 263 21.47 9.58 14.08
C GLY A 263 21.36 9.08 15.53
N ILE A 264 20.57 8.02 15.81
CA ILE A 264 20.34 7.51 17.17
C ILE A 264 21.23 6.29 17.44
N MET A 265 21.37 5.39 16.49
CA MET A 265 22.15 4.16 16.63
C MET A 265 22.76 3.73 15.29
N PRO A 266 23.86 2.95 15.33
CA PRO A 266 24.48 2.40 14.11
C PRO A 266 23.53 1.50 13.33
N ARG A 267 23.73 1.41 12.00
CA ARG A 267 22.91 0.60 11.08
C ARG A 267 22.81 -0.86 11.53
N GLU A 268 23.93 -1.46 11.95
CA GLU A 268 24.01 -2.87 12.37
C GLU A 268 23.11 -3.16 13.58
N GLU A 269 23.09 -2.27 14.55
CA GLU A 269 22.22 -2.38 15.73
C GLU A 269 20.75 -2.15 15.33
N MET A 270 20.49 -1.16 14.46
CA MET A 270 19.14 -0.87 13.96
C MET A 270 18.56 -2.05 13.19
N ALA A 271 19.38 -2.75 12.40
CA ALA A 271 18.98 -3.93 11.62
C ALA A 271 18.58 -5.13 12.50
N GLN A 272 19.04 -5.18 13.77
CA GLN A 272 18.72 -6.25 14.71
C GLN A 272 17.50 -5.94 15.60
N LEU A 273 16.94 -4.75 15.49
CA LEU A 273 15.80 -4.36 16.31
C LEU A 273 14.57 -5.23 16.03
N ALA A 274 13.88 -5.59 17.09
CA ALA A 274 12.56 -6.21 16.95
C ALA A 274 11.56 -5.28 16.26
N THR A 275 10.65 -5.85 15.50
CA THR A 275 9.57 -5.11 14.85
C THR A 275 8.45 -4.82 15.87
N PRO A 276 8.01 -3.57 16.00
CA PRO A 276 8.35 -2.36 15.23
C PRO A 276 9.68 -1.71 15.68
N SER A 277 10.62 -1.52 14.75
CA SER A 277 11.97 -1.00 15.07
C SER A 277 11.98 0.40 15.68
N MET A 278 11.00 1.26 15.36
CA MET A 278 10.85 2.58 15.98
C MET A 278 10.77 2.50 17.52
N ALA A 279 10.21 1.42 18.07
CA ALA A 279 10.14 1.20 19.51
C ALA A 279 11.53 1.08 20.13
N GLY A 280 12.40 0.26 19.55
CA GLY A 280 13.79 0.10 19.99
C GLY A 280 14.63 1.37 19.79
N ILE A 281 14.42 2.10 18.69
CA ILE A 281 15.11 3.38 18.45
C ILE A 281 14.72 4.41 19.52
N LEU A 282 13.43 4.52 19.85
CA LEU A 282 12.98 5.47 20.88
C LEU A 282 13.36 5.00 22.28
N GLU A 283 13.44 3.68 22.52
CA GLU A 283 13.97 3.13 23.76
C GLU A 283 15.44 3.51 23.99
N CYS A 284 16.27 3.45 22.96
CA CYS A 284 17.65 3.93 23.01
C CYS A 284 17.71 5.44 23.36
N ALA A 285 16.80 6.24 22.83
CA ALA A 285 16.80 7.69 23.05
C ALA A 285 16.28 8.11 24.43
N ILE A 286 15.18 7.52 24.94
CA ILE A 286 14.47 7.98 26.16
C ILE A 286 14.11 6.83 27.12
N GLY A 287 14.63 5.63 26.89
CA GLY A 287 14.40 4.45 27.75
C GLY A 287 13.09 3.71 27.47
N PRO A 288 12.71 2.75 28.34
CA PRO A 288 11.56 1.85 28.11
C PRO A 288 10.20 2.54 27.92
N VAL A 289 10.06 3.75 28.46
CA VAL A 289 8.85 4.57 28.27
C VAL A 289 8.67 4.90 26.78
N GLY A 290 9.76 5.15 26.05
CA GLY A 290 9.75 5.38 24.61
C GLY A 290 9.21 4.18 23.83
N ALA A 291 9.73 2.99 24.13
CA ALA A 291 9.26 1.75 23.51
C ALA A 291 7.77 1.49 23.80
N ALA A 292 7.32 1.71 25.03
CA ALA A 292 5.92 1.54 25.42
C ALA A 292 4.98 2.48 24.64
N ILE A 293 5.35 3.76 24.50
CA ILE A 293 4.56 4.76 23.76
C ILE A 293 4.42 4.35 22.29
N VAL A 294 5.53 3.93 21.66
CA VAL A 294 5.50 3.52 20.24
C VAL A 294 4.64 2.28 20.07
N ASN A 295 4.83 1.24 20.89
CA ASN A 295 4.06 0.01 20.78
C ASN A 295 2.56 0.23 20.99
N LEU A 296 2.15 1.06 21.98
CA LEU A 296 0.77 1.47 22.14
C LEU A 296 0.23 2.19 20.91
N GLY A 297 1.01 3.11 20.34
CA GLY A 297 0.64 3.83 19.11
C GLY A 297 0.46 2.91 17.92
N VAL A 298 1.35 1.92 17.76
CA VAL A 298 1.23 0.87 16.74
C VAL A 298 -0.04 0.05 16.92
N ILE A 299 -0.32 -0.41 18.13
CA ILE A 299 -1.54 -1.19 18.43
C ILE A 299 -2.79 -0.39 18.05
N LEU A 300 -2.91 0.86 18.51
CA LEU A 300 -4.04 1.73 18.18
C LEU A 300 -4.15 2.00 16.66
N SER A 301 -3.01 2.24 16.01
CA SER A 301 -2.95 2.43 14.55
C SER A 301 -3.46 1.22 13.80
N LEU A 302 -2.99 0.02 14.16
CA LEU A 302 -3.25 -1.20 13.41
C LEU A 302 -4.65 -1.76 13.63
N VAL A 303 -5.26 -1.55 14.80
CA VAL A 303 -6.68 -1.89 15.03
C VAL A 303 -7.57 -1.14 14.01
N GLY A 304 -7.33 0.15 13.80
CA GLY A 304 -8.06 0.93 12.80
C GLY A 304 -7.70 0.55 11.36
N ALA A 305 -6.41 0.29 11.08
CA ALA A 305 -5.96 -0.10 9.75
C ALA A 305 -6.55 -1.45 9.32
N LEU A 306 -6.57 -2.45 10.21
CA LEU A 306 -7.15 -3.77 9.93
C LEU A 306 -8.62 -3.67 9.54
N LEU A 307 -9.44 -2.90 10.28
CA LEU A 307 -10.83 -2.68 9.89
C LEU A 307 -10.94 -2.02 8.50
N GLY A 308 -10.19 -0.94 8.28
CA GLY A 308 -10.18 -0.24 7.00
C GLY A 308 -9.79 -1.15 5.83
N TYR A 309 -8.78 -2.00 6.01
CA TYR A 309 -8.33 -2.91 4.97
C TYR A 309 -9.23 -4.14 4.78
N VAL A 310 -9.99 -4.58 5.79
CA VAL A 310 -11.08 -5.56 5.59
C VAL A 310 -12.16 -4.96 4.70
N ILE A 311 -12.49 -3.68 4.88
CA ILE A 311 -13.45 -2.96 4.01
C ILE A 311 -12.88 -2.83 2.59
N ILE A 312 -11.65 -2.34 2.42
CA ILE A 312 -11.00 -2.17 1.10
C ILE A 312 -10.92 -3.51 0.36
N ALA A 313 -10.49 -4.58 1.04
CA ALA A 313 -10.41 -5.92 0.46
C ALA A 313 -11.78 -6.48 0.05
N SER A 314 -12.86 -5.99 0.66
CA SER A 314 -14.22 -6.41 0.33
C SER A 314 -14.85 -5.58 -0.79
N GLU A 315 -14.66 -4.27 -0.75
CA GLU A 315 -15.23 -3.33 -1.73
C GLU A 315 -14.56 -3.46 -3.11
N THR A 316 -13.25 -3.71 -3.17
CA THR A 316 -12.52 -3.82 -4.45
C THR A 316 -13.10 -4.88 -5.40
N PRO A 317 -13.24 -6.16 -5.01
CA PRO A 317 -13.83 -7.16 -5.90
C PRO A 317 -15.34 -7.00 -6.06
N PHE A 318 -16.04 -6.35 -5.13
CA PHE A 318 -17.44 -6.01 -5.24
C PHE A 318 -17.67 -4.97 -6.34
N GLU A 319 -16.98 -3.85 -6.30
CA GLU A 319 -17.05 -2.81 -7.34
C GLU A 319 -16.62 -3.35 -8.73
N ALA A 320 -15.56 -4.16 -8.76
CA ALA A 320 -15.12 -4.82 -9.97
C ALA A 320 -16.17 -5.80 -10.53
N ALA A 321 -16.97 -6.45 -9.69
CA ALA A 321 -18.06 -7.32 -10.11
C ALA A 321 -19.25 -6.50 -10.65
N LEU A 322 -19.57 -5.36 -10.05
CA LEU A 322 -20.59 -4.43 -10.56
C LEU A 322 -20.21 -3.89 -11.96
N GLN A 323 -18.94 -3.62 -12.19
CA GLN A 323 -18.42 -3.16 -13.47
C GLN A 323 -18.22 -4.31 -14.51
N GLY A 324 -18.46 -5.53 -14.08
CA GLY A 324 -18.40 -6.66 -14.99
C GLY A 324 -17.04 -7.35 -15.12
N SER A 325 -16.08 -7.07 -14.25
CA SER A 325 -14.74 -7.70 -14.29
C SER A 325 -14.64 -8.96 -13.43
N PHE A 326 -15.43 -9.06 -12.35
CA PHE A 326 -15.45 -10.23 -11.44
C PHE A 326 -16.72 -11.07 -11.59
N PRO A 327 -16.75 -12.34 -11.08
CA PRO A 327 -17.94 -13.17 -11.12
C PRO A 327 -19.15 -12.49 -10.45
N LEU A 328 -20.35 -12.64 -11.01
CA LEU A 328 -21.60 -12.00 -10.53
C LEU A 328 -21.93 -12.33 -9.06
N ALA A 329 -21.45 -13.47 -8.55
CA ALA A 329 -21.63 -13.81 -7.14
C ALA A 329 -21.03 -12.78 -6.19
N PHE A 330 -19.97 -12.08 -6.61
CA PHE A 330 -19.29 -11.03 -5.82
C PHE A 330 -20.11 -9.73 -5.71
N ALA A 331 -21.11 -9.52 -6.57
CA ALA A 331 -22.02 -8.36 -6.51
C ALA A 331 -23.19 -8.52 -5.53
N LYS A 332 -23.26 -9.65 -4.79
CA LYS A 332 -24.37 -9.92 -3.85
C LYS A 332 -24.15 -9.20 -2.53
N THR A 333 -25.18 -8.45 -2.08
CA THR A 333 -25.21 -7.79 -0.77
C THR A 333 -26.22 -8.47 0.18
N ASN A 334 -26.11 -8.21 1.47
CA ASN A 334 -27.06 -8.61 2.50
C ASN A 334 -28.06 -7.46 2.82
N LYS A 335 -28.93 -7.68 3.81
CA LYS A 335 -29.92 -6.67 4.30
C LYS A 335 -29.29 -5.38 4.87
N HIS A 336 -27.99 -5.35 5.06
CA HIS A 336 -27.23 -4.21 5.56
C HIS A 336 -26.36 -3.59 4.46
N ASP A 337 -26.62 -3.91 3.17
CA ASP A 337 -25.85 -3.49 2.01
C ASP A 337 -24.36 -3.88 2.05
N ALA A 338 -23.99 -4.84 2.90
CA ALA A 338 -22.64 -5.36 2.94
C ALA A 338 -22.43 -6.46 1.87
N PRO A 339 -21.31 -6.44 1.13
CA PRO A 339 -21.02 -7.38 0.05
C PRO A 339 -20.55 -8.73 0.63
N VAL A 340 -21.50 -9.63 0.91
CA VAL A 340 -21.27 -10.86 1.72
C VAL A 340 -20.20 -11.76 1.14
N VAL A 341 -20.27 -12.05 -0.15
CA VAL A 341 -19.35 -13.00 -0.81
C VAL A 341 -17.91 -12.45 -0.77
N THR A 342 -17.74 -11.18 -1.09
CA THR A 342 -16.42 -10.54 -1.11
C THR A 342 -15.83 -10.44 0.29
N VAL A 343 -16.64 -10.07 1.30
CA VAL A 343 -16.18 -10.01 2.70
C VAL A 343 -15.68 -11.38 3.16
N LEU A 344 -16.48 -12.44 2.95
CA LEU A 344 -16.13 -13.79 3.41
C LEU A 344 -14.93 -14.36 2.65
N VAL A 345 -14.86 -14.16 1.33
CA VAL A 345 -13.74 -14.66 0.52
C VAL A 345 -12.45 -13.92 0.86
N SER A 346 -12.48 -12.59 0.99
CA SER A 346 -11.31 -11.79 1.37
C SER A 346 -10.79 -12.16 2.76
N SER A 347 -11.69 -12.30 3.74
CA SER A 347 -11.32 -12.75 5.09
C SER A 347 -10.80 -14.19 5.08
N GLY A 348 -11.37 -15.07 4.25
CA GLY A 348 -10.89 -16.44 4.05
C GLY A 348 -9.47 -16.49 3.45
N ILE A 349 -9.17 -15.64 2.46
CA ILE A 349 -7.83 -15.50 1.89
C ILE A 349 -6.84 -14.97 2.95
N THR A 350 -7.22 -13.93 3.69
CA THR A 350 -6.42 -13.39 4.80
C THR A 350 -6.16 -14.47 5.85
N GLN A 351 -7.19 -15.24 6.22
CA GLN A 351 -7.06 -16.36 7.17
C GLN A 351 -6.09 -17.44 6.66
N LEU A 352 -6.18 -17.79 5.39
CA LEU A 352 -5.26 -18.75 4.77
C LEU A 352 -3.82 -18.27 4.90
N PHE A 353 -3.54 -17.01 4.59
CA PHE A 353 -2.20 -16.46 4.70
C PHE A 353 -1.72 -16.27 6.15
N LEU A 354 -2.63 -16.04 7.12
CA LEU A 354 -2.28 -16.12 8.55
C LEU A 354 -1.83 -17.53 8.95
N ILE A 355 -2.47 -18.57 8.41
CA ILE A 355 -2.03 -19.96 8.65
C ILE A 355 -0.67 -20.23 7.98
N VAL A 356 -0.49 -19.74 6.74
CA VAL A 356 0.79 -19.83 6.03
C VAL A 356 1.90 -19.14 6.81
N SER A 357 1.65 -17.99 7.41
CA SER A 357 2.63 -17.25 8.21
C SER A 357 3.14 -18.08 9.41
N TYR A 358 2.27 -18.85 10.04
CA TYR A 358 2.65 -19.75 11.13
C TYR A 358 3.48 -20.94 10.63
N VAL A 359 3.01 -21.62 9.57
CA VAL A 359 3.66 -22.83 9.04
C VAL A 359 5.03 -22.54 8.46
N ALA A 360 5.18 -21.44 7.72
CA ALA A 360 6.43 -21.03 7.09
C ALA A 360 7.29 -20.12 8.00
N ALA A 361 6.88 -19.86 9.24
CA ALA A 361 7.51 -18.89 10.15
C ALA A 361 7.74 -17.51 9.51
N SER A 362 6.87 -17.12 8.57
CA SER A 362 7.03 -15.90 7.79
C SER A 362 6.82 -14.65 8.63
N THR A 363 7.49 -13.57 8.24
CA THR A 363 7.52 -12.32 8.99
C THR A 363 6.52 -11.28 8.44
N TYR A 364 6.32 -10.22 9.19
CA TYR A 364 5.65 -9.02 8.75
C TYR A 364 6.23 -8.49 7.42
N GLN A 365 7.57 -8.45 7.30
CA GLN A 365 8.28 -7.97 6.12
C GLN A 365 7.96 -8.79 4.86
N PHE A 366 7.89 -10.10 4.99
CA PHE A 366 7.51 -10.97 3.88
C PHE A 366 6.13 -10.64 3.32
N PHE A 367 5.12 -10.46 4.19
CA PHE A 367 3.76 -10.19 3.74
C PHE A 367 3.57 -8.80 3.17
N TYR A 368 4.22 -7.77 3.71
CA TYR A 368 4.16 -6.46 3.07
C TYR A 368 4.91 -6.45 1.73
N SER A 369 6.01 -7.19 1.58
CA SER A 369 6.68 -7.33 0.30
C SER A 369 5.77 -7.98 -0.74
N CYS A 370 5.05 -9.05 -0.37
CA CYS A 370 4.03 -9.66 -1.23
C CYS A 370 2.92 -8.68 -1.61
N ALA A 371 2.43 -7.86 -0.66
CA ALA A 371 1.43 -6.84 -0.91
C ALA A 371 1.94 -5.76 -1.87
N VAL A 372 3.18 -5.28 -1.69
CA VAL A 372 3.82 -4.33 -2.61
C VAL A 372 3.96 -4.94 -4.01
N ASN A 373 4.44 -6.15 -4.13
CA ASN A 373 4.60 -6.80 -5.43
C ASN A 373 3.28 -6.90 -6.20
N THR A 374 2.17 -7.16 -5.53
CA THR A 374 0.86 -7.27 -6.18
C THR A 374 0.26 -5.91 -6.55
N ILE A 375 0.45 -4.85 -5.75
CA ILE A 375 -0.08 -3.51 -6.04
C ILE A 375 0.71 -2.79 -7.14
N LEU A 376 1.94 -3.19 -7.42
CA LEU A 376 2.70 -2.61 -8.53
C LEU A 376 2.02 -2.83 -9.88
N VAL A 377 1.29 -3.92 -10.09
CA VAL A 377 0.57 -4.19 -11.36
C VAL A 377 -0.45 -3.09 -11.68
N PRO A 378 -1.43 -2.76 -10.80
CA PRO A 378 -2.34 -1.65 -11.04
C PRO A 378 -1.64 -0.29 -11.16
N TYR A 379 -0.54 -0.07 -10.46
CA TYR A 379 0.23 1.18 -10.56
C TYR A 379 0.89 1.33 -11.94
N VAL A 380 1.53 0.27 -12.45
CA VAL A 380 2.09 0.24 -13.81
C VAL A 380 1.00 0.51 -14.85
N CYS A 381 -0.14 -0.18 -14.75
CA CYS A 381 -1.24 -0.01 -15.71
C CYS A 381 -1.80 1.42 -15.69
N SER A 382 -2.02 2.00 -14.50
CA SER A 382 -2.51 3.37 -14.37
C SER A 382 -1.53 4.40 -14.94
N ALA A 383 -0.24 4.25 -14.63
CA ALA A 383 0.80 5.15 -15.15
C ALA A 383 0.96 5.01 -16.68
N ALA A 384 0.93 3.78 -17.20
CA ALA A 384 0.96 3.52 -18.64
C ALA A 384 -0.25 4.14 -19.36
N TYR A 385 -1.46 4.01 -18.78
CA TYR A 385 -2.65 4.59 -19.38
C TYR A 385 -2.60 6.11 -19.41
N TYR A 386 -2.17 6.74 -18.31
CA TYR A 386 -2.01 8.20 -18.29
C TYR A 386 -0.94 8.70 -19.26
N MET A 387 0.15 7.95 -19.41
CA MET A 387 1.17 8.23 -20.43
C MET A 387 0.55 8.16 -21.83
N VAL A 388 -0.24 7.13 -22.14
CA VAL A 388 -0.91 6.98 -23.45
C VAL A 388 -1.87 8.15 -23.72
N ILE A 389 -2.72 8.53 -22.74
CA ILE A 389 -3.60 9.71 -22.82
C ILE A 389 -2.79 10.97 -23.19
N GLY A 390 -1.68 11.20 -22.51
CA GLY A 390 -0.82 12.36 -22.76
C GLY A 390 -0.21 12.38 -24.16
N TRP A 391 0.31 11.23 -24.63
CA TRP A 391 0.97 11.16 -25.94
C TRP A 391 -0.02 11.15 -27.12
N LYS A 392 -1.20 10.54 -26.95
CA LYS A 392 -2.27 10.57 -27.95
C LYS A 392 -3.12 11.84 -27.92
N ASN A 393 -2.97 12.65 -26.88
CA ASN A 393 -3.81 13.84 -26.66
C ASN A 393 -5.32 13.51 -26.60
N GLU A 394 -5.66 12.41 -25.92
CA GLU A 394 -7.04 11.95 -25.75
C GLU A 394 -7.55 12.35 -24.37
N HIS A 395 -8.85 12.64 -24.24
CA HIS A 395 -9.52 12.96 -22.97
C HIS A 395 -8.92 14.16 -22.18
N LEU A 396 -8.24 15.10 -22.86
CA LEU A 396 -7.61 16.26 -22.24
C LEU A 396 -8.32 17.58 -22.56
N ASP A 397 -9.53 17.51 -23.20
CA ASP A 397 -10.30 18.68 -23.61
C ASP A 397 -11.33 19.14 -22.56
N GLY A 398 -11.43 18.42 -21.43
CA GLY A 398 -12.37 18.74 -20.34
C GLY A 398 -11.98 20.01 -19.57
N PRO A 399 -12.94 20.69 -18.91
CA PRO A 399 -12.69 21.95 -18.19
C PRO A 399 -11.71 21.82 -17.03
N HIS A 400 -11.55 20.63 -16.48
CA HIS A 400 -10.62 20.32 -15.38
C HIS A 400 -9.47 19.43 -15.81
N ALA A 401 -9.42 19.02 -17.09
CA ALA A 401 -8.38 18.13 -17.58
C ALA A 401 -7.00 18.79 -17.47
N PRO A 402 -5.96 17.99 -17.14
CA PRO A 402 -4.60 18.49 -17.09
C PRO A 402 -4.11 18.90 -18.48
N SER A 403 -3.17 19.84 -18.54
CA SER A 403 -2.56 20.19 -19.83
C SER A 403 -1.80 18.99 -20.41
N VAL A 404 -1.79 18.89 -21.75
CA VAL A 404 -1.07 17.84 -22.51
C VAL A 404 0.39 17.67 -22.06
N GLY A 405 1.09 18.79 -21.84
CA GLY A 405 2.48 18.76 -21.37
C GLY A 405 2.63 18.11 -20.00
N LYS A 406 1.72 18.41 -19.05
CA LYS A 406 1.69 17.75 -17.73
C LYS A 406 1.39 16.26 -17.85
N ALA A 407 0.40 15.89 -18.67
CA ALA A 407 0.03 14.50 -18.87
C ALA A 407 1.19 13.68 -19.47
N ARG A 408 1.89 14.22 -20.49
CA ARG A 408 3.08 13.58 -21.06
C ARG A 408 4.20 13.43 -20.05
N PHE A 409 4.55 14.51 -19.35
CA PHE A 409 5.67 14.51 -18.41
C PHE A 409 5.44 13.55 -17.24
N PHE A 410 4.34 13.75 -16.50
CA PHE A 410 4.06 12.93 -15.32
C PHE A 410 3.64 11.50 -15.66
N GLY A 411 2.95 11.29 -16.79
CA GLY A 411 2.62 9.95 -17.27
C GLY A 411 3.88 9.15 -17.59
N THR A 412 4.82 9.75 -18.33
CA THR A 412 6.10 9.10 -18.68
C THR A 412 6.97 8.87 -17.44
N LEU A 413 7.12 9.89 -16.58
CA LEU A 413 7.90 9.79 -15.35
C LEU A 413 7.33 8.75 -14.38
N GLY A 414 6.01 8.75 -14.18
CA GLY A 414 5.33 7.76 -13.33
C GLY A 414 5.47 6.33 -13.89
N PHE A 415 5.37 6.17 -15.21
CA PHE A 415 5.56 4.87 -15.84
C PHE A 415 7.01 4.36 -15.69
N ILE A 416 8.00 5.21 -15.94
CA ILE A 416 9.43 4.86 -15.73
C ILE A 416 9.66 4.47 -14.25
N TYR A 417 9.11 5.24 -13.32
CA TYR A 417 9.25 4.94 -11.90
C TYR A 417 8.60 3.60 -11.52
N THR A 418 7.40 3.31 -12.00
CA THR A 418 6.76 2.02 -11.72
C THR A 418 7.51 0.84 -12.32
N LEU A 419 8.09 0.99 -13.51
CA LEU A 419 8.97 -0.03 -14.09
C LEU A 419 10.26 -0.21 -13.27
N PHE A 420 10.85 0.88 -12.78
CA PHE A 420 11.99 0.82 -11.86
C PHE A 420 11.63 0.07 -10.57
N LEU A 421 10.45 0.32 -10.00
CA LEU A 421 9.98 -0.41 -8.83
C LEU A 421 9.81 -1.91 -9.11
N VAL A 422 9.19 -2.29 -10.24
CA VAL A 422 9.08 -3.69 -10.64
C VAL A 422 10.46 -4.33 -10.81
N TRP A 423 11.40 -3.62 -11.43
CA TRP A 423 12.78 -4.10 -11.55
C TRP A 423 13.46 -4.26 -10.17
N SER A 424 13.22 -3.33 -9.23
CA SER A 424 13.82 -3.36 -7.89
C SER A 424 13.35 -4.54 -7.03
N THR A 425 12.20 -5.14 -7.34
CA THR A 425 11.73 -6.34 -6.64
C THR A 425 12.53 -7.60 -6.98
N GLY A 426 13.34 -7.56 -8.04
CA GLY A 426 14.20 -8.64 -8.47
C GLY A 426 13.45 -9.92 -8.86
N LEU A 427 14.21 -11.03 -8.91
CA LEU A 427 13.64 -12.33 -9.26
C LEU A 427 12.58 -12.79 -8.26
N GLN A 428 12.81 -12.57 -6.97
CA GLN A 428 11.86 -12.95 -5.91
C GLN A 428 10.51 -12.27 -6.07
N GLY A 429 10.49 -10.98 -6.42
CA GLY A 429 9.25 -10.25 -6.68
C GLY A 429 8.48 -10.79 -7.89
N VAL A 430 9.18 -11.16 -8.97
CA VAL A 430 8.56 -11.79 -10.14
C VAL A 430 7.95 -13.14 -9.78
N MET A 431 8.67 -13.97 -9.00
CA MET A 431 8.17 -15.26 -8.52
C MET A 431 6.90 -15.09 -7.68
N ILE A 432 6.94 -14.20 -6.68
CA ILE A 432 5.78 -13.91 -5.81
C ILE A 432 4.59 -13.44 -6.65
N THR A 433 4.80 -12.45 -7.51
CA THR A 433 3.73 -11.88 -8.34
C THR A 433 3.08 -12.96 -9.21
N THR A 434 3.84 -13.75 -9.93
CA THR A 434 3.29 -14.75 -10.84
C THR A 434 2.54 -15.87 -10.12
N ILE A 435 3.03 -16.31 -8.96
CA ILE A 435 2.34 -17.30 -8.11
C ILE A 435 1.00 -16.74 -7.61
N LEU A 436 0.98 -15.48 -7.15
CA LEU A 436 -0.24 -14.85 -6.64
C LEU A 436 -1.24 -14.48 -7.76
N PHE A 437 -0.78 -14.29 -9.01
CA PHE A 437 -1.64 -14.01 -10.17
C PHE A 437 -2.09 -15.25 -10.92
N ALA A 438 -1.45 -16.40 -10.77
CA ALA A 438 -1.90 -17.63 -11.42
C ALA A 438 -3.35 -18.02 -11.08
N PRO A 439 -3.82 -17.92 -9.81
CA PRO A 439 -5.23 -18.16 -9.46
C PRO A 439 -6.22 -17.15 -10.05
N ALA A 440 -5.77 -15.99 -10.49
CA ALA A 440 -6.59 -14.97 -11.13
C ALA A 440 -7.22 -15.50 -12.44
N ILE A 441 -6.46 -16.29 -13.18
CA ILE A 441 -6.85 -16.78 -14.51
C ILE A 441 -8.15 -17.61 -14.45
N PRO A 442 -8.26 -18.70 -13.66
CA PRO A 442 -9.52 -19.44 -13.56
C PRO A 442 -10.67 -18.59 -13.00
N VAL A 443 -10.43 -17.64 -12.10
CA VAL A 443 -11.48 -16.75 -11.58
C VAL A 443 -12.01 -15.82 -12.69
N TYR A 444 -11.12 -15.24 -13.51
CA TYR A 444 -11.52 -14.47 -14.68
C TYR A 444 -12.35 -15.31 -15.66
N MET A 445 -11.87 -16.53 -15.99
CA MET A 445 -12.57 -17.44 -16.90
C MET A 445 -13.97 -17.79 -16.40
N LEU A 446 -14.15 -18.02 -15.11
CA LEU A 446 -15.45 -18.27 -14.50
C LEU A 446 -16.37 -17.03 -14.57
N GLY A 447 -15.82 -15.85 -14.37
CA GLY A 447 -16.55 -14.59 -14.49
C GLY A 447 -17.09 -14.36 -15.90
N GLU A 448 -16.26 -14.49 -16.91
CA GLU A 448 -16.63 -14.31 -18.31
C GLU A 448 -17.64 -15.35 -18.79
N ARG A 449 -17.42 -16.63 -18.46
CA ARG A 449 -18.39 -17.71 -18.79
C ARG A 449 -19.75 -17.46 -18.15
N GLY A 450 -19.78 -17.00 -16.90
CA GLY A 450 -21.03 -16.68 -16.20
C GLY A 450 -21.83 -15.55 -16.85
N ARG A 451 -21.20 -14.75 -17.71
CA ARG A 451 -21.82 -13.67 -18.49
C ARG A 451 -22.06 -14.01 -19.95
N GLY A 452 -21.72 -15.23 -20.39
CA GLY A 452 -21.79 -15.62 -21.79
C GLY A 452 -20.79 -14.91 -22.70
N LYS A 453 -19.74 -14.30 -22.14
CA LYS A 453 -18.68 -13.65 -22.91
C LYS A 453 -17.58 -14.63 -23.32
N PRO A 454 -16.88 -14.37 -24.44
CA PRO A 454 -15.74 -15.20 -24.84
C PRO A 454 -14.60 -15.03 -23.83
N VAL A 455 -14.02 -16.17 -23.43
CA VAL A 455 -12.89 -16.21 -22.50
C VAL A 455 -11.59 -15.91 -23.23
N LEU A 456 -10.85 -14.87 -22.79
CA LEU A 456 -9.59 -14.44 -23.40
C LEU A 456 -9.70 -14.26 -24.92
N PRO A 457 -10.51 -13.30 -25.41
CA PRO A 457 -10.81 -13.18 -26.85
C PRO A 457 -9.58 -12.78 -27.67
N HIS A 458 -8.65 -12.02 -27.08
CA HIS A 458 -7.49 -11.50 -27.79
C HIS A 458 -6.25 -12.39 -27.60
N LEU A 459 -5.38 -12.41 -28.61
CA LEU A 459 -4.14 -13.19 -28.56
C LEU A 459 -3.21 -12.74 -27.44
N HIS A 460 -3.11 -11.43 -27.21
CA HIS A 460 -2.28 -10.88 -26.15
C HIS A 460 -2.75 -11.32 -24.75
N ASP A 461 -4.05 -11.43 -24.49
CA ASP A 461 -4.61 -11.95 -23.24
C ASP A 461 -4.17 -13.40 -22.99
N LYS A 462 -4.27 -14.24 -24.04
CA LYS A 462 -3.83 -15.64 -23.97
C LYS A 462 -2.33 -15.76 -23.72
N LEU A 463 -1.53 -14.91 -24.37
CA LEU A 463 -0.07 -14.89 -24.18
C LEU A 463 0.30 -14.47 -22.76
N ILE A 464 -0.31 -13.40 -22.22
CA ILE A 464 -0.08 -12.95 -20.85
C ILE A 464 -0.47 -14.04 -19.85
N ALA A 465 -1.65 -14.67 -20.02
CA ALA A 465 -2.09 -15.76 -19.15
C ALA A 465 -1.12 -16.95 -19.20
N ALA A 466 -0.68 -17.35 -20.40
CA ALA A 466 0.28 -18.44 -20.58
C ALA A 466 1.63 -18.12 -19.93
N VAL A 467 2.16 -16.92 -20.10
CA VAL A 467 3.42 -16.46 -19.46
C VAL A 467 3.30 -16.50 -17.94
N VAL A 468 2.20 -15.98 -17.38
CA VAL A 468 1.97 -16.02 -15.92
C VAL A 468 1.96 -17.45 -15.39
N ILE A 469 1.26 -18.38 -16.08
CA ILE A 469 1.22 -19.79 -15.65
C ILE A 469 2.61 -20.42 -15.74
N VAL A 470 3.31 -20.26 -16.87
CA VAL A 470 4.62 -20.89 -17.09
C VAL A 470 5.62 -20.35 -16.05
N VAL A 471 5.68 -19.04 -15.85
CA VAL A 471 6.59 -18.43 -14.87
C VAL A 471 6.21 -18.86 -13.44
N ALA A 472 4.92 -18.94 -13.10
CA ALA A 472 4.49 -19.42 -11.79
C ALA A 472 4.90 -20.89 -11.54
N VAL A 473 4.77 -21.77 -12.53
CA VAL A 473 5.21 -23.18 -12.42
C VAL A 473 6.73 -23.26 -12.25
N ILE A 474 7.49 -22.49 -13.05
CA ILE A 474 8.95 -22.40 -12.90
C ILE A 474 9.31 -21.87 -11.52
N SER A 475 8.64 -20.84 -11.02
CA SER A 475 8.87 -20.23 -9.70
C SER A 475 8.64 -21.25 -8.57
N LEU A 476 7.55 -22.01 -8.63
CA LEU A 476 7.30 -23.08 -7.66
C LEU A 476 8.38 -24.18 -7.74
N TYR A 477 8.78 -24.56 -8.94
CA TYR A 477 9.85 -25.53 -9.12
C TYR A 477 11.17 -25.02 -8.51
N LEU A 478 11.59 -23.78 -8.77
CA LEU A 478 12.81 -23.19 -8.21
C LEU A 478 12.76 -23.11 -6.69
N HIS A 479 11.59 -22.78 -6.13
CA HIS A 479 11.40 -22.75 -4.68
C HIS A 479 11.55 -24.14 -4.04
N PHE A 480 10.80 -25.15 -4.54
CA PHE A 480 10.86 -26.51 -3.98
C PHE A 480 12.17 -27.23 -4.27
N ALA A 481 12.89 -26.88 -5.33
CA ALA A 481 14.23 -27.37 -5.62
C ALA A 481 15.32 -26.70 -4.75
N GLY A 482 14.97 -25.71 -3.91
CA GLY A 482 15.92 -24.98 -3.06
C GLY A 482 16.89 -24.07 -3.84
N ILE A 483 16.60 -23.78 -5.12
CA ILE A 483 17.46 -22.96 -6.00
C ILE A 483 17.22 -21.48 -5.72
N ALA A 484 15.96 -21.09 -5.58
CA ALA A 484 15.56 -19.71 -5.26
C ALA A 484 14.40 -19.73 -4.24
N PRO A 485 14.68 -19.66 -2.95
CA PRO A 485 13.64 -19.63 -1.93
C PRO A 485 12.81 -18.35 -2.03
N ILE A 486 11.50 -18.49 -1.83
CA ILE A 486 10.56 -17.33 -1.82
C ILE A 486 10.45 -16.75 -0.40
N VAL A 487 10.71 -17.56 0.63
CA VAL A 487 10.64 -17.23 2.06
C VAL A 487 12.03 -17.37 2.66
#